data_004756aadf61fd731e054dc90b683fe3
#
_entry.id   004756aadf61fd731e054dc90b683fe3
#
_cell.length_a   1.000
_cell.length_b   1.000
_cell.length_c   1.000
_cell.angle_alpha   90.00
_cell.angle_beta   90.00
_cell.angle_gamma   90.00
#
_symmetry.space_group_name_H-M   'P 1'
#
loop_
_entity.id
_entity.type
_entity.pdbx_description
1 polymer ?
#
loop_
_entity_poly.entity_id
_entity_poly.type
_entity_poly.pdbx_seq_one_letter_code
_entity_poly.pdbx_strand_id
1 'polypeptide(L)'
;MKALKSIFGLILAMVFILGGSVAAASVAPIALITTAAVSPIVSSLEEYVKNKDELFMTLINGLDIANDVTVETMVKSKLQFTKLNVSDGARPYSSSEQIEGDELTYSGIILEVQEGKRELSIDIKKYRGNWLQEKIRGSDAAKGAMDIPFAAYTWAKVIEALQAEINDKTSYFGFDKSDAVAWATEDTYTAGEYVTFTVDGISHFYKTLASVATGESPATNPAKYKRANAEAIAPGFAKHLADLITAGSVTVTATGVIDNASNYAMASLREIWGDVPDPYKNKGLKAYMSRSVYELYLSDYADKVGKFTEGDSSGKRFLYLSDNKCELCPVSWMSGSNRVIMTPKENMVLGTDLLSDMNVIEIVKSTLWTIKAGISFVIGFKFRDPSAIWCNDAV
;
A
#
# COMPACT_ATOMS: atom_id res chain seq x y z
N MET A 1 2.99 23.06 2.55
CA MET A 1 4.08 23.18 1.55
C MET A 1 4.86 24.51 1.59
N LYS A 2 4.27 25.67 1.89
CA LYS A 2 5.04 26.96 2.00
C LYS A 2 5.93 27.03 3.25
N ALA A 3 5.56 26.41 4.35
CA ALA A 3 6.35 26.42 5.59
C ALA A 3 7.61 25.55 5.54
N LEU A 4 7.58 24.42 4.84
CA LEU A 4 8.71 23.51 4.73
C LEU A 4 9.83 24.05 3.82
N LYS A 5 9.46 24.83 2.79
CA LYS A 5 10.45 25.53 1.94
C LYS A 5 11.16 26.68 2.67
N SER A 6 10.52 27.27 3.69
CA SER A 6 11.12 28.32 4.49
C SER A 6 12.18 27.79 5.46
N ILE A 7 12.00 26.59 6.02
CA ILE A 7 12.97 25.98 6.94
C ILE A 7 14.24 25.55 6.22
N PHE A 8 14.12 25.01 5.01
CA PHE A 8 15.28 24.60 4.22
C PHE A 8 16.09 25.81 3.70
N GLY A 9 15.41 26.92 3.39
CA GLY A 9 16.08 28.19 3.04
C GLY A 9 16.82 28.82 4.22
N LEU A 10 16.31 28.65 5.43
CA LEU A 10 16.92 29.23 6.64
C LEU A 10 18.20 28.49 7.08
N ILE A 11 18.24 27.19 6.92
CA ILE A 11 19.43 26.37 7.23
C ILE A 11 20.56 26.66 6.22
N LEU A 12 20.22 26.85 4.95
CA LEU A 12 21.23 27.17 3.94
C LEU A 12 21.75 28.61 4.04
N ALA A 13 20.93 29.56 4.55
CA ALA A 13 21.35 30.95 4.78
C ALA A 13 22.20 31.12 6.04
N MET A 14 22.06 30.24 7.04
CA MET A 14 22.86 30.32 8.28
C MET A 14 24.30 29.84 8.10
N VAL A 15 24.60 29.06 7.06
CA VAL A 15 25.97 28.64 6.74
C VAL A 15 26.78 29.73 6.02
N PHE A 16 26.12 30.79 5.48
CA PHE A 16 26.78 31.83 4.72
C PHE A 16 27.04 33.16 5.47
N ILE A 17 26.57 33.34 6.72
CA ILE A 17 26.68 34.62 7.45
C ILE A 17 27.70 34.58 8.61
N LEU A 18 28.39 33.47 8.84
CA LEU A 18 29.51 33.41 9.79
C LEU A 18 30.87 33.37 9.08
N GLY A 19 31.04 34.26 8.13
CA GLY A 19 32.34 34.63 7.55
C GLY A 19 33.14 35.56 8.44
N GLY A 20 33.47 35.10 9.63
CA GLY A 20 34.49 35.71 10.46
C GLY A 20 35.78 34.95 10.34
N SER A 21 36.86 35.65 9.96
CA SER A 21 38.22 35.14 9.86
C SER A 21 38.59 34.39 11.14
N VAL A 22 38.60 33.09 11.12
CA VAL A 22 39.29 32.26 12.11
C VAL A 22 40.53 31.69 11.45
N ALA A 23 41.65 31.98 12.07
CA ALA A 23 42.96 31.50 11.71
C ALA A 23 42.95 30.02 11.38
N ALA A 24 43.71 29.64 10.36
CA ALA A 24 43.92 28.29 9.92
C ALA A 24 44.38 27.39 11.08
N ALA A 25 43.43 26.82 11.81
CA ALA A 25 43.68 25.57 12.47
C ALA A 25 43.64 24.52 11.37
N SER A 26 44.75 23.87 11.14
CA SER A 26 44.89 22.75 10.24
C SER A 26 43.86 21.70 10.64
N VAL A 27 42.70 21.67 9.98
CA VAL A 27 41.83 20.50 9.97
C VAL A 27 42.67 19.44 9.29
N ALA A 28 43.18 18.51 10.12
CA ALA A 28 43.77 17.30 9.58
C ALA A 28 42.84 16.75 8.52
N PRO A 29 43.33 16.42 7.32
CA PRO A 29 42.49 15.81 6.31
C PRO A 29 41.87 14.59 7.02
N ILE A 30 40.56 14.53 7.03
CA ILE A 30 39.87 13.29 7.35
C ILE A 30 40.56 12.29 6.46
N ALA A 31 41.40 11.46 7.06
CA ALA A 31 42.12 10.43 6.35
C ALA A 31 41.05 9.61 5.66
N LEU A 32 40.95 9.82 4.36
CA LEU A 32 40.22 8.93 3.50
C LEU A 32 40.85 7.59 3.77
N ILE A 33 40.18 6.75 4.56
CA ILE A 33 40.65 5.40 4.88
C ILE A 33 40.64 4.68 3.55
N THR A 34 41.71 4.80 2.81
CA THR A 34 42.05 3.95 1.67
C THR A 34 42.49 2.63 2.24
N THR A 35 41.61 1.90 2.89
CA THR A 35 41.77 0.47 3.07
C THR A 35 41.50 -0.17 1.72
N ALA A 36 42.56 -0.21 0.92
CA ALA A 36 42.59 -1.10 -0.22
C ALA A 36 42.20 -2.50 0.27
N ALA A 37 41.22 -3.11 -0.41
CA ALA A 37 40.91 -4.55 -0.40
C ALA A 37 39.55 -4.99 0.14
N VAL A 38 38.74 -4.17 0.76
CA VAL A 38 37.31 -4.47 0.85
C VAL A 38 36.62 -3.68 -0.24
N SER A 39 35.85 -4.35 -1.09
CA SER A 39 35.13 -3.66 -2.16
C SER A 39 34.38 -2.48 -1.52
N PRO A 40 34.64 -1.22 -1.90
CA PRO A 40 33.98 -0.06 -1.26
C PRO A 40 32.46 -0.10 -1.39
N ILE A 41 31.95 -0.96 -2.24
CA ILE A 41 30.54 -1.26 -2.44
C ILE A 41 29.94 -2.05 -1.28
N VAL A 42 30.70 -3.01 -0.68
CA VAL A 42 30.15 -3.84 0.44
C VAL A 42 30.06 -3.01 1.70
N SER A 43 31.10 -2.28 2.06
CA SER A 43 31.09 -1.42 3.23
C SER A 43 30.05 -0.31 3.15
N SER A 44 29.81 0.25 1.96
CA SER A 44 28.76 1.26 1.79
C SER A 44 27.35 0.67 1.84
N LEU A 45 27.13 -0.56 1.38
CA LEU A 45 25.84 -1.25 1.55
C LEU A 45 25.54 -1.57 3.02
N GLU A 46 26.56 -2.02 3.78
CA GLU A 46 26.42 -2.29 5.21
C GLU A 46 26.22 -1.01 6.03
N GLU A 47 26.81 0.11 5.63
CA GLU A 47 26.64 1.39 6.29
C GLU A 47 25.21 1.91 6.15
N TYR A 48 24.55 1.69 5.01
CA TYR A 48 23.14 2.00 4.82
C TYR A 48 22.22 1.18 5.72
N VAL A 49 22.58 -0.06 6.02
CA VAL A 49 21.79 -0.94 6.91
C VAL A 49 21.81 -0.47 8.36
N LYS A 50 22.82 0.28 8.80
CA LYS A 50 22.84 0.86 10.14
C LYS A 50 21.68 1.82 10.40
N ASN A 51 21.13 2.43 9.35
CA ASN A 51 19.96 3.33 9.39
C ASN A 51 18.69 2.61 8.92
N LYS A 52 18.48 1.35 9.32
CA LYS A 52 17.34 0.53 8.89
C LYS A 52 15.98 1.23 9.12
N ASP A 53 15.82 1.90 10.25
CA ASP A 53 14.56 2.56 10.61
C ASP A 53 14.21 3.68 9.62
N GLU A 54 15.18 4.44 9.15
CA GLU A 54 14.98 5.47 8.12
C GLU A 54 14.58 4.86 6.78
N LEU A 55 15.17 3.72 6.41
CA LEU A 55 14.81 2.99 5.19
C LEU A 55 13.38 2.43 5.24
N PHE A 56 12.95 1.88 6.39
CA PHE A 56 11.59 1.40 6.57
C PHE A 56 10.58 2.55 6.64
N MET A 57 10.92 3.66 7.29
CA MET A 57 10.11 4.89 7.24
C MET A 57 9.94 5.37 5.81
N THR A 58 11.00 5.33 5.00
CA THR A 58 10.93 5.67 3.58
C THR A 58 10.05 4.69 2.81
N LEU A 59 10.13 3.38 3.11
CA LEU A 59 9.28 2.37 2.50
C LEU A 59 7.79 2.66 2.74
N ILE A 60 7.39 2.84 3.98
CA ILE A 60 5.98 3.05 4.34
C ILE A 60 5.46 4.41 3.86
N ASN A 61 6.23 5.49 4.07
CA ASN A 61 5.82 6.84 3.64
C ASN A 61 5.75 6.99 2.11
N GLY A 62 6.44 6.14 1.36
CA GLY A 62 6.39 6.12 -0.09
C GLY A 62 5.30 5.21 -0.66
N LEU A 63 4.52 4.52 0.16
CA LEU A 63 3.34 3.79 -0.29
C LEU A 63 2.21 4.78 -0.60
N ASP A 64 1.66 4.75 -1.80
CA ASP A 64 0.50 5.58 -2.16
C ASP A 64 -0.67 5.36 -1.20
N ILE A 65 -0.91 4.11 -0.82
CA ILE A 65 -1.98 3.74 0.10
C ILE A 65 -1.82 4.39 1.49
N ALA A 66 -0.61 4.65 1.97
CA ALA A 66 -0.39 5.29 3.27
C ALA A 66 -0.96 6.72 3.34
N ASN A 67 -1.12 7.38 2.20
CA ASN A 67 -1.77 8.70 2.13
C ASN A 67 -3.29 8.62 2.21
N ASP A 68 -3.85 7.49 1.75
CA ASP A 68 -5.29 7.29 1.61
C ASP A 68 -5.94 6.70 2.85
N VAL A 69 -5.21 5.92 3.64
CA VAL A 69 -5.69 5.21 4.83
C VAL A 69 -5.06 5.73 6.11
N THR A 70 -5.47 5.21 7.26
CA THR A 70 -4.84 5.49 8.55
C THR A 70 -3.72 4.47 8.78
N VAL A 71 -2.51 4.95 9.06
CA VAL A 71 -1.35 4.09 9.35
C VAL A 71 -1.22 3.92 10.86
N GLU A 72 -1.28 2.66 11.32
CA GLU A 72 -1.00 2.28 12.70
C GLU A 72 0.41 1.68 12.77
N THR A 73 1.30 2.39 13.44
CA THR A 73 2.66 1.95 13.71
C THR A 73 2.74 1.17 15.02
N MET A 74 3.76 0.35 15.20
CA MET A 74 3.99 -0.46 16.42
C MET A 74 3.03 -1.66 16.59
N VAL A 75 2.45 -2.18 15.51
CA VAL A 75 1.65 -3.41 15.56
C VAL A 75 2.57 -4.61 15.40
N LYS A 76 2.91 -5.27 16.50
CA LYS A 76 3.84 -6.42 16.47
C LYS A 76 3.25 -7.69 15.86
N SER A 77 2.00 -8.01 16.19
CA SER A 77 1.30 -9.15 15.61
C SER A 77 -0.20 -8.90 15.44
N LYS A 78 -0.87 -8.44 16.49
CA LYS A 78 -2.32 -8.20 16.51
C LYS A 78 -2.64 -6.92 17.26
N LEU A 79 -3.53 -6.11 16.67
CA LEU A 79 -4.12 -4.93 17.29
C LEU A 79 -5.64 -5.09 17.32
N GLN A 80 -6.25 -5.01 18.49
CA GLN A 80 -7.68 -5.10 18.62
C GLN A 80 -8.31 -3.70 18.66
N PHE A 81 -9.20 -3.44 17.71
CA PHE A 81 -10.10 -2.29 17.75
C PHE A 81 -11.38 -2.68 18.50
N THR A 82 -11.67 -1.98 19.56
CA THR A 82 -12.89 -2.23 20.34
C THR A 82 -13.95 -1.21 19.96
N LYS A 83 -15.13 -1.70 19.55
CA LYS A 83 -16.32 -0.89 19.33
C LYS A 83 -17.28 -1.17 20.48
N LEU A 84 -17.66 -0.11 21.18
CA LEU A 84 -18.73 -0.16 22.17
C LEU A 84 -20.05 0.21 21.50
N ASN A 85 -20.99 -0.66 21.53
CA ASN A 85 -22.34 -0.41 21.05
C ASN A 85 -23.27 -0.24 22.26
N VAL A 86 -24.03 0.85 22.27
CA VAL A 86 -25.05 1.12 23.29
C VAL A 86 -26.39 0.81 22.67
N SER A 87 -27.07 -0.23 23.16
CA SER A 87 -28.29 -0.76 22.55
C SER A 87 -29.57 -0.11 23.05
N ASP A 88 -29.54 0.54 24.23
CA ASP A 88 -30.72 1.17 24.79
C ASP A 88 -30.71 2.69 24.61
N GLY A 89 -31.89 3.28 24.48
CA GLY A 89 -32.10 4.70 24.23
C GLY A 89 -32.54 5.48 25.47
N ALA A 90 -32.46 6.80 25.38
CA ALA A 90 -33.01 7.70 26.39
C ALA A 90 -34.51 7.53 26.50
N ARG A 91 -35.02 7.45 27.72
CA ARG A 91 -36.46 7.27 28.05
C ARG A 91 -37.01 8.51 28.76
N PRO A 92 -38.34 8.72 28.72
CA PRO A 92 -38.95 9.74 29.56
C PRO A 92 -38.69 9.45 31.04
N TYR A 93 -38.57 10.48 31.82
CA TYR A 93 -38.35 10.33 33.26
C TYR A 93 -39.43 9.51 33.95
N SER A 94 -39.00 8.51 34.70
CA SER A 94 -39.84 7.67 35.55
C SER A 94 -39.15 7.59 36.92
N SER A 95 -39.97 7.52 38.00
CA SER A 95 -39.43 7.33 39.35
C SER A 95 -39.00 5.90 39.65
N SER A 96 -39.36 4.97 38.79
CA SER A 96 -38.95 3.55 38.84
C SER A 96 -37.78 3.31 37.92
N GLU A 97 -36.80 2.54 38.38
CA GLU A 97 -35.68 2.07 37.59
C GLU A 97 -36.18 1.13 36.47
N GLN A 98 -35.82 1.41 35.24
CA GLN A 98 -36.22 0.62 34.07
C GLN A 98 -34.97 0.27 33.27
N ILE A 99 -34.21 -0.70 33.79
CA ILE A 99 -33.05 -1.26 33.06
C ILE A 99 -33.54 -2.51 32.32
N GLU A 100 -33.42 -2.52 30.99
CA GLU A 100 -33.77 -3.67 30.16
C GLU A 100 -32.52 -4.20 29.48
N GLY A 101 -32.02 -5.35 29.93
CA GLY A 101 -30.96 -6.10 29.25
C GLY A 101 -29.55 -5.52 29.29
N ASP A 102 -28.70 -6.05 28.45
CA ASP A 102 -27.31 -5.60 28.29
C ASP A 102 -27.24 -4.33 27.42
N GLU A 103 -27.18 -3.20 28.05
CA GLU A 103 -27.10 -1.88 27.36
C GLU A 103 -25.77 -1.66 26.60
N LEU A 104 -24.74 -2.37 27.01
CA LEU A 104 -23.38 -2.21 26.50
C LEU A 104 -22.87 -3.50 25.88
N THR A 105 -22.68 -3.48 24.56
CA THR A 105 -22.09 -4.61 23.84
C THR A 105 -20.72 -4.23 23.30
N TYR A 106 -19.70 -4.98 23.69
CA TYR A 106 -18.35 -4.83 23.16
C TYR A 106 -18.15 -5.73 21.96
N SER A 107 -17.81 -5.18 20.82
CA SER A 107 -17.34 -5.92 19.66
C SER A 107 -15.91 -5.54 19.36
N GLY A 108 -15.07 -6.51 18.99
CA GLY A 108 -13.68 -6.29 18.65
C GLY A 108 -13.35 -6.76 17.24
N ILE A 109 -12.67 -5.91 16.48
CA ILE A 109 -12.09 -6.29 15.20
C ILE A 109 -10.60 -6.36 15.39
N ILE A 110 -10.00 -7.45 14.95
CA ILE A 110 -8.57 -7.69 15.09
C ILE A 110 -7.87 -7.40 13.76
N LEU A 111 -6.94 -6.47 13.79
CA LEU A 111 -5.95 -6.26 12.75
C LEU A 111 -4.79 -7.21 13.01
N GLU A 112 -4.57 -8.15 12.12
CA GLU A 112 -3.40 -9.03 12.14
C GLU A 112 -2.39 -8.55 11.11
N VAL A 113 -1.12 -8.47 11.49
CA VAL A 113 -0.03 -8.15 10.58
C VAL A 113 0.73 -9.43 10.24
N GLN A 114 1.21 -9.51 9.01
CA GLN A 114 1.95 -10.67 8.51
C GLN A 114 3.32 -10.24 8.01
N GLU A 115 4.28 -11.15 8.12
CA GLU A 115 5.65 -10.94 7.70
C GLU A 115 5.79 -11.19 6.19
N GLY A 116 6.33 -10.20 5.50
CA GLY A 116 6.78 -10.29 4.12
C GLY A 116 8.30 -10.28 4.04
N LYS A 117 8.85 -10.93 3.02
CA LYS A 117 10.29 -10.92 2.76
C LYS A 117 10.61 -10.66 1.30
N ARG A 118 11.76 -10.03 1.07
CA ARG A 118 12.35 -9.90 -0.26
C ARG A 118 13.82 -10.28 -0.19
N GLU A 119 14.21 -11.23 -0.99
CA GLU A 119 15.59 -11.69 -1.11
C GLU A 119 16.19 -11.23 -2.44
N LEU A 120 17.41 -10.73 -2.39
CA LEU A 120 18.13 -10.18 -3.54
C LEU A 120 19.50 -10.82 -3.65
N SER A 121 19.91 -11.13 -4.87
CA SER A 121 21.28 -11.53 -5.19
C SER A 121 21.88 -10.48 -6.12
N ILE A 122 22.87 -9.77 -5.64
CA ILE A 122 23.53 -8.68 -6.34
C ILE A 122 24.89 -9.16 -6.84
N ASP A 123 25.02 -9.29 -8.17
CA ASP A 123 26.29 -9.52 -8.83
C ASP A 123 26.97 -8.17 -9.12
N ILE A 124 28.01 -7.86 -8.37
CA ILE A 124 28.71 -6.57 -8.45
C ILE A 124 29.25 -6.28 -9.85
N LYS A 125 29.73 -7.29 -10.57
CA LYS A 125 30.27 -7.12 -11.92
C LYS A 125 29.20 -6.71 -12.91
N LYS A 126 28.05 -7.35 -12.85
CA LYS A 126 26.91 -7.13 -13.76
C LYS A 126 26.30 -5.73 -13.59
N TYR A 127 26.12 -5.30 -12.34
CA TYR A 127 25.46 -4.03 -12.05
C TYR A 127 26.37 -2.82 -12.11
N ARG A 128 27.66 -2.99 -11.83
CA ARG A 128 28.64 -1.91 -11.90
C ARG A 128 28.72 -1.27 -13.30
N GLY A 129 28.60 -2.08 -14.36
CA GLY A 129 28.59 -1.57 -15.73
C GLY A 129 27.40 -0.66 -16.00
N ASN A 130 26.21 -1.08 -15.60
CA ASN A 130 24.97 -0.34 -15.82
C ASN A 130 24.94 0.98 -15.02
N TRP A 131 25.31 0.93 -13.73
CA TRP A 131 25.39 2.11 -12.88
C TRP A 131 26.41 3.14 -13.39
N LEU A 132 27.58 2.68 -13.85
CA LEU A 132 28.59 3.56 -14.41
C LEU A 132 28.12 4.23 -15.70
N GLN A 133 27.38 3.52 -16.55
CA GLN A 133 26.80 4.08 -17.77
C GLN A 133 25.73 5.14 -17.47
N GLU A 134 24.90 4.89 -16.46
CA GLU A 134 23.85 5.83 -16.03
C GLU A 134 24.48 7.10 -15.39
N LYS A 135 25.55 6.92 -14.62
CA LYS A 135 26.35 8.03 -14.06
C LYS A 135 26.99 8.89 -15.16
N ILE A 136 27.50 8.28 -16.20
CA ILE A 136 28.13 8.99 -17.33
C ILE A 136 27.06 9.73 -18.16
N ARG A 137 25.90 9.17 -18.38
CA ARG A 137 24.80 9.84 -19.09
C ARG A 137 24.24 11.04 -18.34
N GLY A 138 24.23 11.02 -17.01
CA GLY A 138 23.80 12.15 -16.17
C GLY A 138 24.81 13.29 -16.07
N SER A 139 26.05 13.12 -16.57
CA SER A 139 27.15 14.06 -16.32
C SER A 139 27.00 15.42 -16.99
N ASP A 140 26.21 15.56 -18.05
CA ASP A 140 26.06 16.85 -18.78
C ASP A 140 24.93 17.73 -18.19
N ALA A 141 24.00 17.21 -17.45
CA ALA A 141 22.84 17.97 -16.97
C ALA A 141 22.93 18.44 -15.51
N ALA A 142 23.81 17.87 -14.68
CA ALA A 142 23.82 18.18 -13.26
C ALA A 142 25.20 17.96 -12.60
N LYS A 143 26.08 18.93 -12.76
CA LYS A 143 27.38 18.97 -12.04
C LYS A 143 27.26 18.95 -10.50
N GLY A 144 26.04 18.89 -9.93
CA GLY A 144 25.76 18.84 -8.49
C GLY A 144 25.08 17.57 -7.99
N ALA A 145 24.58 16.69 -8.89
CA ALA A 145 23.88 15.46 -8.50
C ALA A 145 24.75 14.20 -8.60
N MET A 146 26.06 14.37 -8.73
CA MET A 146 26.96 13.31 -9.21
C MET A 146 27.52 12.36 -8.16
N ASP A 147 27.20 12.51 -6.89
CA ASP A 147 27.74 11.68 -5.82
C ASP A 147 26.70 10.83 -5.09
N ILE A 148 25.74 10.25 -5.85
CA ILE A 148 24.91 9.20 -5.24
C ILE A 148 25.76 7.92 -5.19
N PRO A 149 26.12 7.42 -3.99
CA PRO A 149 26.85 6.17 -3.86
C PRO A 149 26.05 5.02 -4.49
N PHE A 150 26.76 4.05 -5.06
CA PHE A 150 26.11 2.84 -5.64
C PHE A 150 25.13 2.18 -4.69
N ALA A 151 25.44 2.16 -3.40
CA ALA A 151 24.58 1.63 -2.36
C ALA A 151 23.24 2.37 -2.25
N ALA A 152 23.29 3.71 -2.18
CA ALA A 152 22.10 4.55 -2.11
C ALA A 152 21.19 4.35 -3.32
N TYR A 153 21.78 4.35 -4.51
CA TYR A 153 21.04 4.09 -5.76
C TYR A 153 20.37 2.71 -5.75
N THR A 154 21.13 1.67 -5.35
CA THR A 154 20.62 0.30 -5.34
C THR A 154 19.45 0.16 -4.34
N TRP A 155 19.61 0.66 -3.12
CA TRP A 155 18.57 0.61 -2.11
C TRP A 155 17.34 1.43 -2.50
N ALA A 156 17.52 2.62 -3.05
CA ALA A 156 16.40 3.42 -3.54
C ALA A 156 15.57 2.67 -4.60
N LYS A 157 16.23 2.01 -5.55
CA LYS A 157 15.54 1.21 -6.58
C LYS A 157 14.89 -0.05 -6.03
N VAL A 158 15.47 -0.70 -5.04
CA VAL A 158 14.88 -1.86 -4.38
C VAL A 158 13.63 -1.47 -3.59
N ILE A 159 13.70 -0.37 -2.84
CA ILE A 159 12.57 0.15 -2.07
C ILE A 159 11.46 0.62 -3.00
N GLU A 160 11.76 1.37 -4.06
CA GLU A 160 10.78 1.78 -5.08
C GLU A 160 10.04 0.57 -5.69
N ALA A 161 10.78 -0.47 -6.06
CA ALA A 161 10.19 -1.69 -6.59
C ALA A 161 9.34 -2.45 -5.56
N LEU A 162 9.75 -2.45 -4.28
CA LEU A 162 8.99 -3.06 -3.21
C LEU A 162 7.71 -2.27 -2.89
N GLN A 163 7.79 -0.94 -2.89
CA GLN A 163 6.64 -0.05 -2.75
C GLN A 163 5.60 -0.31 -3.85
N ALA A 164 6.02 -0.38 -5.10
CA ALA A 164 5.14 -0.68 -6.22
C ALA A 164 4.49 -2.06 -6.07
N GLU A 165 5.24 -3.09 -5.67
CA GLU A 165 4.68 -4.43 -5.45
C GLU A 165 3.67 -4.47 -4.31
N ILE A 166 3.95 -3.84 -3.18
CA ILE A 166 3.02 -3.77 -2.05
C ILE A 166 1.78 -2.98 -2.44
N ASN A 167 1.96 -1.82 -3.06
CA ASN A 167 0.86 -0.95 -3.47
C ASN A 167 -0.06 -1.64 -4.48
N ASP A 168 0.48 -2.17 -5.57
CA ASP A 168 -0.31 -2.67 -6.69
C ASP A 168 -0.87 -4.07 -6.49
N LYS A 169 -0.21 -4.90 -5.65
CA LYS A 169 -0.54 -6.32 -5.52
C LYS A 169 -1.03 -6.70 -4.14
N THR A 170 -0.37 -6.24 -3.06
CA THR A 170 -0.68 -6.68 -1.70
C THR A 170 -1.84 -5.90 -1.10
N SER A 171 -1.83 -4.56 -1.25
CA SER A 171 -2.73 -3.66 -0.52
C SER A 171 -4.21 -3.93 -0.75
N TYR A 172 -4.59 -4.17 -1.98
CA TYR A 172 -5.99 -4.47 -2.35
C TYR A 172 -6.20 -5.93 -2.68
N PHE A 173 -5.37 -6.50 -3.56
CA PHE A 173 -5.55 -7.84 -4.09
C PHE A 173 -4.92 -8.95 -3.23
N GLY A 174 -4.31 -8.61 -2.10
CA GLY A 174 -3.73 -9.58 -1.20
C GLY A 174 -4.75 -10.64 -0.73
N PHE A 175 -4.31 -11.90 -0.62
CA PHE A 175 -5.14 -13.01 -0.17
C PHE A 175 -4.51 -13.70 1.04
N ASP A 176 -5.30 -14.50 1.76
CA ASP A 176 -4.77 -15.29 2.87
C ASP A 176 -4.01 -16.50 2.34
N LYS A 177 -2.80 -16.75 2.83
CA LYS A 177 -1.97 -17.90 2.45
C LYS A 177 -2.70 -19.23 2.66
N SER A 178 -3.62 -19.28 3.63
CA SER A 178 -4.44 -20.48 3.91
C SER A 178 -5.47 -20.78 2.83
N ASP A 179 -5.83 -19.80 2.00
CA ASP A 179 -6.76 -20.00 0.88
C ASP A 179 -6.09 -20.68 -0.33
N ALA A 180 -4.76 -20.75 -0.35
CA ALA A 180 -4.03 -21.38 -1.45
C ALA A 180 -3.95 -22.90 -1.28
N VAL A 181 -4.42 -23.64 -2.26
CA VAL A 181 -4.38 -25.10 -2.29
C VAL A 181 -3.06 -25.58 -2.88
N ALA A 182 -2.50 -26.67 -2.36
CA ALA A 182 -1.33 -27.28 -2.97
C ALA A 182 -1.71 -27.85 -4.36
N TRP A 183 -0.95 -27.48 -5.39
CA TRP A 183 -1.19 -28.02 -6.72
C TRP A 183 -0.99 -29.54 -6.75
N ALA A 184 -1.97 -30.27 -7.27
CA ALA A 184 -1.91 -31.71 -7.47
C ALA A 184 -2.20 -32.05 -8.93
N THR A 185 -1.57 -33.12 -9.42
CA THR A 185 -1.67 -33.54 -10.84
C THR A 185 -3.09 -33.97 -11.22
N GLU A 186 -3.85 -34.46 -10.26
CA GLU A 186 -5.18 -35.05 -10.50
C GLU A 186 -6.31 -34.01 -10.36
N ASP A 187 -5.99 -32.83 -9.85
CA ASP A 187 -6.97 -31.78 -9.57
C ASP A 187 -7.20 -30.89 -10.81
N THR A 188 -8.37 -30.27 -10.81
CA THR A 188 -8.76 -29.21 -11.75
C THR A 188 -8.97 -27.93 -10.98
N TYR A 189 -8.61 -26.79 -11.57
CA TYR A 189 -8.74 -25.48 -10.92
C TYR A 189 -9.54 -24.53 -11.80
N THR A 190 -10.38 -23.72 -11.17
CA THR A 190 -11.12 -22.67 -11.86
C THR A 190 -10.33 -21.37 -11.94
N ALA A 191 -10.71 -20.47 -12.85
CA ALA A 191 -10.06 -19.17 -12.96
C ALA A 191 -10.24 -18.35 -11.67
N GLY A 192 -9.17 -17.76 -11.18
CA GLY A 192 -9.15 -16.95 -9.96
C GLY A 192 -8.70 -17.68 -8.69
N GLU A 193 -8.57 -19.01 -8.73
CA GLU A 193 -8.09 -19.78 -7.58
C GLU A 193 -6.59 -19.60 -7.35
N TYR A 194 -6.17 -19.75 -6.10
CA TYR A 194 -4.76 -19.68 -5.73
C TYR A 194 -4.21 -21.06 -5.43
N VAL A 195 -3.07 -21.36 -6.02
CA VAL A 195 -2.38 -22.66 -5.84
C VAL A 195 -0.93 -22.44 -5.43
N THR A 196 -0.38 -23.36 -4.65
CA THR A 196 1.05 -23.40 -4.34
C THR A 196 1.74 -24.45 -5.21
N PHE A 197 2.85 -24.07 -5.84
CA PHE A 197 3.65 -24.97 -6.66
C PHE A 197 5.14 -24.77 -6.40
N THR A 198 5.88 -25.86 -6.24
CA THR A 198 7.30 -25.82 -5.91
C THR A 198 8.15 -25.87 -7.19
N VAL A 199 9.02 -24.88 -7.35
CA VAL A 199 10.01 -24.82 -8.44
C VAL A 199 11.39 -24.73 -7.79
N ASP A 200 12.30 -25.60 -8.19
CA ASP A 200 13.68 -25.66 -7.67
C ASP A 200 13.78 -25.70 -6.12
N GLY A 201 12.84 -26.39 -5.49
CA GLY A 201 12.79 -26.52 -4.03
C GLY A 201 12.18 -25.31 -3.31
N ILE A 202 11.73 -24.28 -4.03
CA ILE A 202 11.09 -23.09 -3.48
C ILE A 202 9.60 -23.12 -3.79
N SER A 203 8.75 -23.02 -2.78
CA SER A 203 7.31 -22.94 -2.95
C SER A 203 6.91 -21.53 -3.37
N HIS A 204 6.10 -21.44 -4.42
CA HIS A 204 5.58 -20.21 -4.97
C HIS A 204 4.06 -20.26 -5.06
N PHE A 205 3.45 -19.10 -4.90
CA PHE A 205 2.02 -18.92 -5.07
C PHE A 205 1.70 -18.50 -6.51
N TYR A 206 0.65 -19.10 -7.07
CA TYR A 206 0.15 -18.80 -8.40
C TYR A 206 -1.34 -18.58 -8.37
N LYS A 207 -1.82 -17.63 -9.15
CA LYS A 207 -3.24 -17.42 -9.43
C LYS A 207 -3.57 -18.00 -10.80
N THR A 208 -4.62 -18.78 -10.88
CA THR A 208 -5.13 -19.31 -12.15
C THR A 208 -5.81 -18.19 -12.95
N LEU A 209 -5.44 -18.02 -14.20
CA LEU A 209 -6.03 -17.03 -15.13
C LEU A 209 -7.18 -17.60 -15.94
N ALA A 210 -7.21 -18.93 -16.10
CA ALA A 210 -8.22 -19.67 -16.85
C ALA A 210 -8.45 -21.01 -16.17
N SER A 211 -9.47 -21.75 -16.61
CA SER A 211 -9.71 -23.11 -16.14
C SER A 211 -8.53 -24.02 -16.49
N VAL A 212 -8.07 -24.76 -15.51
CA VAL A 212 -6.92 -25.66 -15.56
C VAL A 212 -7.41 -27.10 -15.50
N ALA A 213 -7.03 -27.89 -16.47
CA ALA A 213 -7.33 -29.31 -16.51
C ALA A 213 -6.29 -30.14 -15.73
N THR A 214 -6.61 -31.40 -15.46
CA THR A 214 -5.70 -32.33 -14.81
C THR A 214 -4.35 -32.42 -15.55
N GLY A 215 -3.26 -32.44 -14.81
CA GLY A 215 -1.88 -32.51 -15.33
C GLY A 215 -1.29 -31.19 -15.84
N GLU A 216 -2.05 -30.11 -15.90
CA GLU A 216 -1.55 -28.81 -16.33
C GLU A 216 -0.95 -28.06 -15.13
N SER A 217 0.37 -28.01 -15.03
CA SER A 217 1.08 -27.32 -13.95
C SER A 217 1.54 -25.91 -14.36
N PRO A 218 1.90 -25.04 -13.39
CA PRO A 218 2.54 -23.76 -13.67
C PRO A 218 3.83 -23.86 -14.52
N ALA A 219 4.52 -24.99 -14.46
CA ALA A 219 5.72 -25.26 -15.26
C ALA A 219 5.40 -25.67 -16.69
N THR A 220 4.35 -26.48 -16.90
CA THR A 220 3.97 -26.98 -18.24
C THR A 220 3.08 -26.01 -19.02
N ASN A 221 2.22 -25.27 -18.33
CA ASN A 221 1.25 -24.34 -18.92
C ASN A 221 1.32 -22.95 -18.26
N PRO A 222 2.46 -22.23 -18.36
CA PRO A 222 2.67 -20.96 -17.67
C PRO A 222 1.67 -19.85 -18.08
N ALA A 223 1.07 -19.96 -19.27
CA ALA A 223 0.07 -19.00 -19.76
C ALA A 223 -1.25 -19.02 -18.95
N LYS A 224 -1.57 -20.12 -18.28
CA LYS A 224 -2.75 -20.26 -17.44
C LYS A 224 -2.55 -19.78 -16.00
N TYR A 225 -1.32 -19.42 -15.64
CA TYR A 225 -0.96 -19.06 -14.27
C TYR A 225 -0.21 -17.74 -14.21
N LYS A 226 -0.51 -16.95 -13.20
CA LYS A 226 0.22 -15.74 -12.86
C LYS A 226 0.86 -15.92 -11.49
N ARG A 227 2.14 -15.60 -11.37
CA ARG A 227 2.84 -15.65 -10.09
C ARG A 227 2.26 -14.60 -9.14
N ALA A 228 1.85 -15.01 -7.94
CA ALA A 228 1.11 -14.22 -6.96
C ALA A 228 1.81 -14.14 -5.59
N ASN A 229 3.15 -14.23 -5.55
CA ASN A 229 3.91 -14.21 -4.30
C ASN A 229 3.70 -12.90 -3.51
N ALA A 230 3.64 -11.77 -4.19
CA ALA A 230 3.41 -10.49 -3.52
C ALA A 230 1.96 -10.36 -3.00
N GLU A 231 1.00 -10.96 -3.70
CA GLU A 231 -0.40 -11.03 -3.26
C GLU A 231 -0.56 -11.94 -2.02
N ALA A 232 0.35 -12.89 -1.80
CA ALA A 232 0.33 -13.82 -0.66
C ALA A 232 1.01 -13.28 0.61
N ILE A 233 1.46 -12.02 0.63
CA ILE A 233 2.13 -11.44 1.81
C ILE A 233 1.13 -11.25 2.95
N ALA A 234 0.03 -10.55 2.68
CA ALA A 234 -1.03 -10.31 3.66
C ALA A 234 -2.38 -10.17 2.97
N PRO A 235 -3.50 -10.52 3.64
CA PRO A 235 -4.85 -10.25 3.13
C PRO A 235 -5.05 -8.76 2.88
N GLY A 236 -5.42 -8.40 1.65
CA GLY A 236 -5.70 -7.02 1.26
C GLY A 236 -7.15 -6.61 1.53
N PHE A 237 -7.47 -5.35 1.21
CA PHE A 237 -8.80 -4.81 1.42
C PHE A 237 -9.89 -5.55 0.63
N ALA A 238 -9.60 -6.05 -0.58
CA ALA A 238 -10.58 -6.83 -1.37
C ALA A 238 -10.98 -8.12 -0.68
N LYS A 239 -10.02 -8.86 -0.10
CA LYS A 239 -10.30 -10.10 0.65
C LYS A 239 -11.15 -9.82 1.88
N HIS A 240 -10.75 -8.83 2.70
CA HIS A 240 -11.52 -8.46 3.88
C HIS A 240 -12.92 -7.97 3.53
N LEU A 241 -13.08 -7.22 2.44
CA LEU A 241 -14.38 -6.76 1.98
C LEU A 241 -15.25 -7.94 1.52
N ALA A 242 -14.68 -8.90 0.77
CA ALA A 242 -15.40 -10.11 0.35
C ALA A 242 -15.88 -10.95 1.54
N ASP A 243 -15.04 -11.12 2.56
CA ASP A 243 -15.41 -11.82 3.80
C ASP A 243 -16.55 -11.11 4.54
N LEU A 244 -16.50 -9.77 4.63
CA LEU A 244 -17.53 -8.95 5.27
C LEU A 244 -18.85 -8.96 4.47
N ILE A 245 -18.80 -8.98 3.15
CA ILE A 245 -19.98 -9.12 2.28
C ILE A 245 -20.61 -10.50 2.48
N THR A 246 -19.81 -11.55 2.50
CA THR A 246 -20.27 -12.92 2.77
C THR A 246 -20.92 -13.05 4.15
N ALA A 247 -20.37 -12.34 5.15
CA ALA A 247 -20.95 -12.28 6.51
C ALA A 247 -22.19 -11.38 6.61
N GLY A 248 -22.59 -10.68 5.53
CA GLY A 248 -23.72 -9.75 5.54
C GLY A 248 -23.52 -8.50 6.40
N SER A 249 -22.27 -8.13 6.68
CA SER A 249 -21.91 -7.04 7.59
C SER A 249 -21.72 -5.69 6.89
N VAL A 250 -21.77 -5.66 5.57
CA VAL A 250 -21.56 -4.48 4.71
C VAL A 250 -22.75 -4.27 3.82
N THR A 251 -23.10 -3.00 3.57
CA THR A 251 -24.15 -2.65 2.60
C THR A 251 -23.59 -2.70 1.19
N VAL A 252 -24.16 -3.57 0.36
CA VAL A 252 -23.79 -3.75 -1.04
C VAL A 252 -24.91 -3.24 -1.94
N THR A 253 -24.60 -2.31 -2.84
CA THR A 253 -25.53 -1.79 -3.85
C THR A 253 -25.31 -2.54 -5.16
N ALA A 254 -26.37 -3.09 -5.73
CA ALA A 254 -26.34 -3.89 -6.95
C ALA A 254 -26.26 -3.01 -8.20
N THR A 255 -25.13 -2.39 -8.45
CA THR A 255 -24.90 -1.55 -9.63
C THR A 255 -24.40 -2.31 -10.87
N GLY A 256 -23.89 -3.53 -10.66
CA GLY A 256 -23.16 -4.27 -11.68
C GLY A 256 -21.80 -3.64 -12.01
N VAL A 257 -21.18 -4.11 -13.09
CA VAL A 257 -19.91 -3.57 -13.59
C VAL A 257 -20.16 -2.21 -14.22
N ILE A 258 -19.41 -1.20 -13.79
CA ILE A 258 -19.48 0.15 -14.32
C ILE A 258 -18.72 0.20 -15.66
N ASP A 259 -19.45 0.39 -16.76
CA ASP A 259 -18.92 0.35 -18.14
C ASP A 259 -19.34 1.53 -19.01
N ASN A 260 -20.24 2.39 -18.52
CA ASN A 260 -20.90 3.48 -19.27
C ASN A 260 -21.69 3.03 -20.52
N ALA A 261 -21.94 1.72 -20.65
CA ALA A 261 -22.81 1.17 -21.67
C ALA A 261 -24.17 0.79 -21.07
N SER A 262 -24.16 -0.08 -20.06
CA SER A 262 -25.33 -0.51 -19.30
C SER A 262 -25.43 0.18 -17.95
N ASN A 263 -24.28 0.35 -17.28
CA ASN A 263 -24.18 0.92 -15.93
C ASN A 263 -23.31 2.18 -15.96
N TYR A 264 -23.96 3.32 -15.95
CA TYR A 264 -23.29 4.62 -16.00
C TYR A 264 -22.67 4.99 -14.68
N ALA A 265 -21.41 5.41 -14.71
CA ALA A 265 -20.61 5.65 -13.50
C ALA A 265 -21.22 6.69 -12.56
N MET A 266 -21.77 7.79 -13.08
CA MET A 266 -22.40 8.83 -12.27
C MET A 266 -23.67 8.31 -11.59
N ALA A 267 -24.49 7.52 -12.27
CA ALA A 267 -25.70 6.92 -11.71
C ALA A 267 -25.37 5.90 -10.62
N SER A 268 -24.45 4.98 -10.91
CA SER A 268 -24.01 3.94 -9.97
C SER A 268 -23.40 4.51 -8.69
N LEU A 269 -22.53 5.53 -8.80
CA LEU A 269 -21.97 6.17 -7.61
C LEU A 269 -23.05 6.91 -6.79
N ARG A 270 -24.03 7.51 -7.44
CA ARG A 270 -25.15 8.16 -6.73
C ARG A 270 -26.09 7.16 -6.06
N GLU A 271 -26.25 5.98 -6.62
CA GLU A 271 -27.04 4.90 -6.02
C GLU A 271 -26.35 4.41 -4.73
N ILE A 272 -25.03 4.12 -4.78
CA ILE A 272 -24.26 3.79 -3.57
C ILE A 272 -24.37 4.91 -2.52
N TRP A 273 -24.25 6.17 -2.93
CA TRP A 273 -24.41 7.32 -2.05
C TRP A 273 -25.84 7.42 -1.46
N GLY A 274 -26.84 6.98 -2.21
CA GLY A 274 -28.23 6.90 -1.74
C GLY A 274 -28.39 6.02 -0.50
N ASP A 275 -27.70 4.89 -0.49
CA ASP A 275 -27.73 3.89 0.59
C ASP A 275 -26.98 4.32 1.88
N VAL A 276 -26.18 5.39 1.80
CA VAL A 276 -25.47 5.91 2.97
C VAL A 276 -26.44 6.60 3.93
N PRO A 277 -26.45 6.29 5.23
CA PRO A 277 -27.27 6.97 6.22
C PRO A 277 -26.86 8.44 6.44
N ASP A 278 -27.84 9.31 6.71
CA ASP A 278 -27.64 10.75 6.89
C ASP A 278 -26.54 11.15 7.89
N PRO A 279 -26.36 10.46 9.04
CA PRO A 279 -25.26 10.81 9.96
C PRO A 279 -23.87 10.69 9.34
N TYR A 280 -23.68 9.74 8.43
CA TYR A 280 -22.43 9.57 7.69
C TYR A 280 -22.31 10.55 6.52
N LYS A 281 -23.40 10.83 5.80
CA LYS A 281 -23.44 11.86 4.77
C LYS A 281 -23.00 13.22 5.33
N ASN A 282 -23.49 13.58 6.51
CA ASN A 282 -23.14 14.86 7.15
C ASN A 282 -21.66 14.97 7.53
N LYS A 283 -21.03 13.87 7.95
CA LYS A 283 -19.59 13.83 8.30
C LYS A 283 -18.70 13.89 7.06
N GLY A 284 -19.18 13.44 5.93
CA GLY A 284 -18.41 13.31 4.71
C GLY A 284 -17.71 11.95 4.60
N LEU A 285 -17.63 11.44 3.39
CA LEU A 285 -17.03 10.15 3.05
C LEU A 285 -16.04 10.32 1.90
N LYS A 286 -15.19 9.31 1.73
CA LYS A 286 -14.35 9.14 0.57
C LYS A 286 -14.84 7.97 -0.26
N ALA A 287 -14.93 8.16 -1.57
CA ALA A 287 -15.23 7.11 -2.53
C ALA A 287 -13.92 6.66 -3.19
N TYR A 288 -13.39 5.54 -2.73
CA TYR A 288 -12.19 4.93 -3.31
C TYR A 288 -12.56 4.10 -4.52
N MET A 289 -11.85 4.33 -5.61
CA MET A 289 -12.08 3.65 -6.89
C MET A 289 -10.81 3.60 -7.73
N SER A 290 -10.80 2.70 -8.72
CA SER A 290 -9.70 2.66 -9.68
C SER A 290 -9.73 3.90 -10.60
N ARG A 291 -8.58 4.21 -11.18
CA ARG A 291 -8.46 5.32 -12.14
C ARG A 291 -9.38 5.15 -13.35
N SER A 292 -9.56 3.92 -13.81
CA SER A 292 -10.46 3.61 -14.93
C SER A 292 -11.91 3.94 -14.62
N VAL A 293 -12.44 3.56 -13.46
CA VAL A 293 -13.81 3.90 -13.04
C VAL A 293 -13.97 5.42 -12.89
N TYR A 294 -12.97 6.09 -12.38
CA TYR A 294 -12.96 7.54 -12.26
C TYR A 294 -13.01 8.24 -13.64
N GLU A 295 -12.28 7.73 -14.64
CA GLU A 295 -12.33 8.27 -16.02
C GLU A 295 -13.69 8.02 -16.68
N LEU A 296 -14.32 6.88 -16.43
CA LEU A 296 -15.70 6.62 -16.84
C LEU A 296 -16.67 7.62 -16.20
N TYR A 297 -16.48 7.95 -14.91
CA TYR A 297 -17.28 8.99 -14.25
C TYR A 297 -17.09 10.36 -14.88
N LEU A 298 -15.86 10.75 -15.21
CA LEU A 298 -15.60 12.03 -15.87
C LEU A 298 -16.25 12.12 -17.25
N SER A 299 -16.20 11.03 -18.02
CA SER A 299 -16.85 10.94 -19.33
C SER A 299 -18.38 11.07 -19.21
N ASP A 300 -18.99 10.29 -18.32
CA ASP A 300 -20.43 10.31 -18.07
C ASP A 300 -20.91 11.69 -17.54
N TYR A 301 -20.09 12.33 -16.69
CA TYR A 301 -20.35 13.69 -16.22
C TYR A 301 -20.31 14.71 -17.35
N ALA A 302 -19.30 14.64 -18.21
CA ALA A 302 -19.17 15.55 -19.35
C ALA A 302 -20.34 15.44 -20.32
N ASP A 303 -20.83 14.23 -20.55
CA ASP A 303 -21.97 13.95 -21.45
C ASP A 303 -23.31 14.43 -20.88
N LYS A 304 -23.54 14.28 -19.56
CA LYS A 304 -24.84 14.58 -18.95
C LYS A 304 -24.96 15.97 -18.34
N VAL A 305 -23.89 16.52 -17.82
CA VAL A 305 -23.89 17.82 -17.10
C VAL A 305 -23.15 18.89 -17.88
N GLY A 306 -22.24 18.52 -18.76
CA GLY A 306 -21.43 19.43 -19.55
C GLY A 306 -20.03 19.60 -19.00
N LYS A 307 -19.38 20.74 -19.29
CA LYS A 307 -17.99 20.97 -18.93
C LYS A 307 -17.78 20.78 -17.41
N PHE A 308 -16.85 19.90 -17.04
CA PHE A 308 -16.50 19.66 -15.65
C PHE A 308 -16.01 20.96 -15.02
N THR A 309 -16.72 21.47 -14.04
CA THR A 309 -16.24 22.59 -13.23
C THR A 309 -15.11 22.06 -12.39
N GLU A 310 -13.92 22.66 -12.53
CA GLU A 310 -12.77 22.28 -11.71
C GLU A 310 -13.19 22.29 -10.23
N GLY A 311 -12.80 21.24 -9.51
CA GLY A 311 -13.13 21.09 -8.10
C GLY A 311 -12.62 22.24 -7.24
N ASP A 312 -12.89 22.18 -5.96
CA ASP A 312 -12.47 23.15 -4.96
C ASP A 312 -10.99 23.57 -5.16
N SER A 313 -10.65 24.77 -4.73
CA SER A 313 -9.28 25.34 -4.77
C SER A 313 -8.19 24.42 -4.18
N SER A 314 -8.59 23.36 -3.48
CA SER A 314 -7.73 22.29 -2.95
C SER A 314 -7.43 21.16 -3.96
N GLY A 315 -8.00 21.20 -5.18
CA GLY A 315 -7.86 20.14 -6.18
C GLY A 315 -8.71 18.89 -5.92
N LYS A 316 -9.54 18.90 -4.88
CA LYS A 316 -10.44 17.80 -4.52
C LYS A 316 -11.67 17.81 -5.41
N ARG A 317 -12.13 16.62 -5.80
CA ARG A 317 -13.34 16.46 -6.59
C ARG A 317 -14.39 15.69 -5.81
N PHE A 318 -15.62 16.14 -5.92
CA PHE A 318 -16.74 15.58 -5.18
C PHE A 318 -17.76 14.94 -6.12
N LEU A 319 -18.49 13.97 -5.63
CA LEU A 319 -19.59 13.33 -6.33
C LEU A 319 -20.68 14.38 -6.63
N TYR A 320 -21.21 14.35 -7.84
CA TYR A 320 -22.30 15.24 -8.26
C TYR A 320 -23.55 15.08 -7.37
N LEU A 321 -24.10 16.19 -6.89
CA LEU A 321 -25.21 16.25 -5.95
C LEU A 321 -24.95 15.62 -4.56
N SER A 322 -23.69 15.53 -4.11
CA SER A 322 -23.34 15.09 -2.76
C SER A 322 -23.13 16.23 -1.75
N ASP A 323 -23.40 17.48 -2.13
CA ASP A 323 -23.15 18.68 -1.33
C ASP A 323 -21.69 18.76 -0.83
N ASN A 324 -20.76 18.38 -1.70
CA ASN A 324 -19.32 18.31 -1.39
C ASN A 324 -18.97 17.42 -0.17
N LYS A 325 -19.80 16.42 0.12
CA LYS A 325 -19.59 15.49 1.23
C LYS A 325 -19.00 14.15 0.81
N CYS A 326 -19.04 13.80 -0.48
CA CYS A 326 -18.42 12.58 -1.00
C CYS A 326 -17.23 12.94 -1.89
N GLU A 327 -16.01 12.85 -1.33
CA GLU A 327 -14.76 13.09 -2.06
C GLU A 327 -14.45 11.89 -2.96
N LEU A 328 -14.24 12.12 -4.26
CA LEU A 328 -13.84 11.09 -5.22
C LEU A 328 -12.30 10.89 -5.13
N CYS A 329 -11.88 9.72 -4.75
CA CYS A 329 -10.48 9.35 -4.57
C CYS A 329 -10.07 8.26 -5.58
N PRO A 330 -9.59 8.65 -6.79
CA PRO A 330 -8.99 7.67 -7.68
C PRO A 330 -7.65 7.23 -7.11
N VAL A 331 -7.52 5.93 -6.85
CA VAL A 331 -6.36 5.35 -6.18
C VAL A 331 -5.63 4.36 -7.09
N SER A 332 -4.29 4.32 -6.98
CA SER A 332 -3.43 3.44 -7.79
C SER A 332 -3.56 1.98 -7.37
N TRP A 333 -3.69 1.74 -6.07
CA TRP A 333 -3.72 0.40 -5.48
C TRP A 333 -5.01 -0.41 -5.76
N MET A 334 -6.05 0.20 -6.36
CA MET A 334 -7.23 -0.51 -6.88
C MET A 334 -7.19 -0.71 -8.40
N SER A 335 -6.05 -0.52 -9.05
CA SER A 335 -5.94 -0.62 -10.49
C SER A 335 -6.43 -1.98 -11.02
N GLY A 336 -7.36 -1.95 -11.98
CA GLY A 336 -7.97 -3.15 -12.56
C GLY A 336 -9.22 -3.67 -11.81
N SER A 337 -9.65 -3.03 -10.72
CA SER A 337 -10.91 -3.34 -10.04
C SER A 337 -12.03 -2.38 -10.49
N ASN A 338 -13.24 -2.92 -10.63
CA ASN A 338 -14.48 -2.14 -10.82
C ASN A 338 -15.21 -1.85 -9.49
N ARG A 339 -14.62 -2.26 -8.37
CA ARG A 339 -15.15 -2.00 -7.04
C ARG A 339 -15.07 -0.52 -6.70
N VAL A 340 -16.13 0.01 -6.12
CA VAL A 340 -16.15 1.33 -5.48
C VAL A 340 -16.42 1.13 -4.00
N ILE A 341 -15.62 1.77 -3.15
CA ILE A 341 -15.75 1.67 -1.68
C ILE A 341 -15.97 3.07 -1.13
N MET A 342 -17.14 3.33 -0.55
CA MET A 342 -17.43 4.57 0.16
C MET A 342 -17.29 4.33 1.66
N THR A 343 -16.36 5.03 2.29
CA THR A 343 -16.06 4.86 3.71
C THR A 343 -15.32 6.10 4.27
N PRO A 344 -15.40 6.39 5.57
CA PRO A 344 -14.50 7.37 6.18
C PRO A 344 -13.04 6.93 6.07
N LYS A 345 -12.11 7.87 5.90
CA LYS A 345 -10.67 7.57 5.82
C LYS A 345 -10.17 6.76 7.02
N GLU A 346 -10.65 7.10 8.21
CA GLU A 346 -10.27 6.50 9.49
C GLU A 346 -10.68 5.04 9.63
N ASN A 347 -11.61 4.58 8.76
CA ASN A 347 -12.10 3.21 8.77
C ASN A 347 -11.15 2.22 8.10
N MET A 348 -10.32 2.69 7.19
CA MET A 348 -9.30 1.87 6.51
C MET A 348 -7.98 1.99 7.25
N VAL A 349 -7.41 0.87 7.66
CA VAL A 349 -6.18 0.84 8.47
C VAL A 349 -5.12 -0.01 7.81
N LEU A 350 -3.92 0.56 7.77
CA LEU A 350 -2.67 -0.11 7.44
C LEU A 350 -1.88 -0.29 8.74
N GLY A 351 -1.66 -1.53 9.16
CA GLY A 351 -0.81 -1.86 10.30
C GLY A 351 0.61 -2.21 9.87
N THR A 352 1.58 -1.71 10.61
CA THR A 352 3.00 -2.01 10.40
C THR A 352 3.75 -1.92 11.73
N ASP A 353 4.89 -2.59 11.82
CA ASP A 353 5.79 -2.44 12.96
C ASP A 353 7.11 -1.81 12.50
N LEU A 354 7.19 -0.48 12.59
CA LEU A 354 8.38 0.28 12.17
C LEU A 354 9.55 0.18 13.15
N LEU A 355 9.29 -0.23 14.39
CA LEU A 355 10.28 -0.19 15.48
C LEU A 355 10.67 -1.59 16.00
N SER A 356 10.19 -2.66 15.38
CA SER A 356 10.41 -4.02 15.86
C SER A 356 11.64 -4.66 15.23
N ASP A 357 12.17 -5.64 15.94
CA ASP A 357 13.21 -6.55 15.45
C ASP A 357 12.75 -7.41 14.24
N MET A 358 11.44 -7.39 13.89
CA MET A 358 10.91 -8.07 12.72
C MET A 358 11.22 -7.35 11.40
N ASN A 359 11.52 -6.05 11.44
CA ASN A 359 11.98 -5.31 10.27
C ASN A 359 13.51 -5.45 10.17
N VAL A 360 13.96 -6.42 9.41
CA VAL A 360 15.38 -6.77 9.32
C VAL A 360 15.88 -6.59 7.90
N ILE A 361 17.04 -5.95 7.80
CA ILE A 361 17.83 -5.94 6.57
C ILE A 361 19.14 -6.65 6.86
N GLU A 362 19.36 -7.79 6.23
CA GLU A 362 20.59 -8.55 6.34
C GLU A 362 21.36 -8.55 5.03
N ILE A 363 22.66 -8.39 5.12
CA ILE A 363 23.56 -8.44 3.97
C ILE A 363 24.62 -9.48 4.26
N VAL A 364 24.73 -10.46 3.36
CA VAL A 364 25.72 -11.53 3.45
C VAL A 364 26.52 -11.62 2.16
N LYS A 365 27.83 -11.58 2.27
CA LYS A 365 28.72 -11.86 1.14
C LYS A 365 28.74 -13.36 0.87
N SER A 366 28.09 -13.78 -0.21
CA SER A 366 27.97 -15.20 -0.59
C SER A 366 29.22 -15.72 -1.33
N THR A 367 29.77 -14.91 -2.23
CA THR A 367 31.00 -15.22 -3.00
C THR A 367 31.85 -13.96 -3.14
N LEU A 368 33.00 -14.08 -3.80
CA LEU A 368 33.89 -12.92 -4.07
C LEU A 368 33.16 -11.78 -4.84
N TRP A 369 32.15 -12.09 -5.62
CA TRP A 369 31.49 -11.15 -6.52
C TRP A 369 29.97 -11.03 -6.29
N THR A 370 29.39 -11.86 -5.42
CA THR A 370 27.95 -11.89 -5.18
C THR A 370 27.64 -11.55 -3.73
N ILE A 371 26.78 -10.58 -3.56
CA ILE A 371 26.21 -10.16 -2.28
C ILE A 371 24.75 -10.63 -2.27
N LYS A 372 24.34 -11.26 -1.17
CA LYS A 372 22.93 -11.56 -0.89
C LYS A 372 22.41 -10.55 0.11
N ALA A 373 21.25 -9.99 -0.16
CA ALA A 373 20.54 -9.09 0.75
C ALA A 373 19.13 -9.62 0.99
N GLY A 374 18.69 -9.64 2.23
CA GLY A 374 17.35 -9.98 2.66
C GLY A 374 16.69 -8.77 3.32
N ILE A 375 15.45 -8.48 2.94
CA ILE A 375 14.59 -7.50 3.59
C ILE A 375 13.40 -8.27 4.14
N SER A 376 13.14 -8.17 5.45
CA SER A 376 11.92 -8.62 6.10
C SER A 376 11.15 -7.40 6.60
N PHE A 377 9.84 -7.41 6.45
CA PHE A 377 8.95 -6.34 6.88
C PHE A 377 7.61 -6.91 7.32
N VAL A 378 6.89 -6.15 8.13
CA VAL A 378 5.59 -6.55 8.66
C VAL A 378 4.50 -5.58 8.16
N ILE A 379 3.42 -6.14 7.60
CA ILE A 379 2.31 -5.36 7.05
C ILE A 379 0.98 -6.09 7.25
N GLY A 380 -0.10 -5.32 7.43
CA GLY A 380 -1.46 -5.83 7.51
C GLY A 380 -2.48 -4.76 7.17
N PHE A 381 -3.64 -5.19 6.67
CA PHE A 381 -4.74 -4.30 6.27
C PHE A 381 -6.01 -4.72 6.99
N LYS A 382 -6.86 -3.78 7.38
CA LYS A 382 -8.17 -4.07 7.99
C LYS A 382 -9.11 -2.88 7.93
N PHE A 383 -10.42 -3.16 8.00
CA PHE A 383 -11.43 -2.16 8.28
C PHE A 383 -11.74 -2.16 9.79
N ARG A 384 -11.91 -0.96 10.38
CA ARG A 384 -12.25 -0.81 11.81
C ARG A 384 -13.72 -1.08 12.08
N ASP A 385 -14.61 -0.63 11.20
CA ASP A 385 -16.05 -0.72 11.37
C ASP A 385 -16.73 -1.16 10.06
N PRO A 386 -17.19 -2.40 9.96
CA PRO A 386 -17.91 -2.89 8.78
C PRO A 386 -19.18 -2.10 8.48
N SER A 387 -19.87 -1.59 9.52
CA SER A 387 -21.12 -0.85 9.34
C SER A 387 -20.95 0.52 8.69
N ALA A 388 -19.71 1.00 8.55
CA ALA A 388 -19.36 2.25 7.90
C ALA A 388 -18.77 2.04 6.50
N ILE A 389 -19.17 0.98 5.81
CA ILE A 389 -18.70 0.63 4.46
C ILE A 389 -19.92 0.47 3.55
N TRP A 390 -19.89 1.15 2.41
CA TRP A 390 -20.87 1.02 1.31
C TRP A 390 -20.09 0.75 0.03
N CYS A 391 -20.48 -0.26 -0.70
CA CYS A 391 -19.78 -0.64 -1.93
C CYS A 391 -20.77 -1.17 -2.98
N ASN A 392 -20.32 -1.23 -4.23
CA ASN A 392 -21.03 -1.93 -5.29
C ASN A 392 -20.77 -3.44 -5.24
N ASP A 393 -21.53 -4.19 -6.02
CA ASP A 393 -21.41 -5.64 -6.18
C ASP A 393 -20.36 -6.09 -7.19
N ALA A 394 -19.79 -5.16 -8.01
CA ALA A 394 -18.74 -5.46 -8.97
C ALA A 394 -17.45 -5.91 -8.26
N VAL A 395 -16.72 -6.86 -8.84
CA VAL A 395 -15.46 -7.43 -8.30
C VAL A 395 -14.28 -6.96 -9.15
#